data_75411a979b0f9440d8704c6ecbc969be
#
_entry.id   75411a979b0f9440d8704c6ecbc969be
#
_cell.length_a   1.000
_cell.length_b   1.000
_cell.length_c   1.000
_cell.angle_alpha   90.00
_cell.angle_beta   90.00
_cell.angle_gamma   90.00
#
_symmetry.space_group_name_H-M   'P 1'
#
loop_
_entity.id
_entity.type
_entity.pdbx_description
1 polymer ?
#
loop_
_entity_poly.entity_id
_entity_poly.type
_entity_poly.pdbx_seq_one_letter_code
_entity_poly.pdbx_strand_id
1 'polypeptide(L)'
;PGFGDRRKAMLEDIAILTGGQVISEDLGIKLENVTLDMLGQAKRVRIEKENTTVIDGAGKTEDIQGRIAQIRQQIEETTSDYDREKLQERLAKLAGGVAIIRVGGSTEIEVKERKDRVDDAMHATRAAVEEGVVAGGGAALLYAARVLDALNPANGDQKVGIDIIKKAILYPARQIAENSGTDGSIIVGKLLDSKDPNYGYDAQKGEFTDMIRAGIIDPTKVVRHALQDAASIAGLLITTEAMVAERPEPKGPPAMPPGGGMGGMGGMDF
;
A
#
# COMPACT_ATOMS: atom_id res chain seq x y z
N PRO A 1 7.08 -17.70 -4.57
CA PRO A 1 7.02 -16.72 -3.49
C PRO A 1 8.41 -16.27 -3.07
N GLY A 2 8.76 -14.99 -3.28
CA GLY A 2 10.05 -14.43 -2.93
C GLY A 2 11.24 -14.95 -3.74
N PHE A 3 12.44 -14.60 -3.29
CA PHE A 3 13.72 -14.96 -3.93
C PHE A 3 14.74 -15.43 -2.87
N GLY A 4 15.74 -16.21 -3.33
CA GLY A 4 16.83 -16.70 -2.47
C GLY A 4 16.35 -17.55 -1.28
N ASP A 5 17.03 -17.45 -0.15
CA ASP A 5 16.74 -18.25 1.05
C ASP A 5 15.33 -17.98 1.65
N ARG A 6 14.82 -16.76 1.47
CA ARG A 6 13.45 -16.43 1.87
C ARG A 6 12.41 -17.24 1.08
N ARG A 7 12.65 -17.49 -0.20
CA ARG A 7 11.78 -18.35 -1.01
C ARG A 7 11.74 -19.76 -0.44
N LYS A 8 12.90 -20.31 -0.05
CA LYS A 8 12.98 -21.63 0.57
C LYS A 8 12.17 -21.67 1.87
N ALA A 9 12.37 -20.70 2.74
CA ALA A 9 11.64 -20.61 3.99
C ALA A 9 10.12 -20.48 3.81
N MET A 10 9.66 -19.71 2.83
CA MET A 10 8.23 -19.59 2.51
C MET A 10 7.65 -20.88 1.92
N LEU A 11 8.42 -21.60 1.09
CA LEU A 11 8.00 -22.90 0.56
C LEU A 11 7.92 -23.95 1.66
N GLU A 12 8.83 -23.93 2.65
CA GLU A 12 8.73 -24.75 3.85
C GLU A 12 7.48 -24.46 4.66
N ASP A 13 7.14 -23.19 4.84
CA ASP A 13 5.92 -22.77 5.55
C ASP A 13 4.65 -23.32 4.85
N ILE A 14 4.63 -23.27 3.51
CA ILE A 14 3.54 -23.82 2.70
C ILE A 14 3.50 -25.34 2.80
N ALA A 15 4.65 -26.01 2.76
CA ALA A 15 4.73 -27.47 2.87
C ALA A 15 4.19 -27.93 4.24
N ILE A 16 4.61 -27.30 5.33
CA ILE A 16 4.11 -27.58 6.69
C ILE A 16 2.60 -27.34 6.79
N LEU A 17 2.10 -26.22 6.24
CA LEU A 17 0.68 -25.88 6.26
C LEU A 17 -0.18 -26.90 5.51
N THR A 18 0.35 -27.47 4.43
CA THR A 18 -0.39 -28.38 3.54
C THR A 18 -0.08 -29.86 3.77
N GLY A 19 0.87 -30.17 4.65
CA GLY A 19 1.31 -31.53 4.90
C GLY A 19 2.11 -32.15 3.75
N GLY A 20 2.69 -31.28 2.90
CA GLY A 20 3.55 -31.68 1.79
C GLY A 20 5.04 -31.56 2.11
N GLN A 21 5.86 -31.63 1.06
CA GLN A 21 7.31 -31.58 1.13
C GLN A 21 7.87 -30.55 0.16
N VAL A 22 8.93 -29.81 0.54
CA VAL A 22 9.62 -28.92 -0.40
C VAL A 22 10.47 -29.75 -1.34
N ILE A 23 10.26 -29.61 -2.62
CA ILE A 23 11.05 -30.26 -3.66
C ILE A 23 12.21 -29.31 -4.02
N SER A 24 13.41 -29.72 -3.69
CA SER A 24 14.62 -28.93 -3.95
C SER A 24 15.80 -29.87 -4.24
N GLU A 25 16.62 -29.50 -5.20
CA GLU A 25 17.87 -30.19 -5.49
C GLU A 25 18.86 -30.12 -4.31
N ASP A 26 18.82 -29.04 -3.55
CA ASP A 26 19.64 -28.89 -2.33
C ASP A 26 19.29 -29.95 -1.26
N LEU A 27 18.06 -30.47 -1.27
CA LEU A 27 17.60 -31.56 -0.43
C LEU A 27 17.79 -32.93 -1.09
N GLY A 28 18.44 -32.98 -2.25
CA GLY A 28 18.65 -34.21 -2.99
C GLY A 28 17.41 -34.74 -3.72
N ILE A 29 16.33 -34.00 -3.77
CA ILE A 29 15.08 -34.41 -4.42
C ILE A 29 15.04 -33.82 -5.84
N LYS A 30 15.10 -34.68 -6.84
CA LYS A 30 14.95 -34.32 -8.25
C LYS A 30 13.47 -34.37 -8.64
N LEU A 31 13.06 -33.50 -9.56
CA LEU A 31 11.67 -33.43 -10.05
C LEU A 31 11.19 -34.78 -10.63
N GLU A 32 12.07 -35.56 -11.20
CA GLU A 32 11.77 -36.89 -11.76
C GLU A 32 11.30 -37.90 -10.70
N ASN A 33 11.67 -37.68 -9.43
CA ASN A 33 11.39 -38.59 -8.33
C ASN A 33 10.20 -38.11 -7.47
N VAL A 34 9.48 -37.07 -7.90
CA VAL A 34 8.35 -36.52 -7.15
C VAL A 34 7.13 -37.41 -7.29
N THR A 35 6.58 -37.83 -6.16
CA THR A 35 5.36 -38.64 -6.08
C THR A 35 4.20 -37.82 -5.51
N LEU A 36 2.97 -38.28 -5.70
CA LEU A 36 1.78 -37.54 -5.26
C LEU A 36 1.68 -37.37 -3.72
N ASP A 37 2.26 -38.29 -2.98
CA ASP A 37 2.32 -38.25 -1.50
C ASP A 37 3.27 -37.15 -0.97
N MET A 38 4.20 -36.67 -1.79
CA MET A 38 5.05 -35.53 -1.46
C MET A 38 4.33 -34.19 -1.65
N LEU A 39 3.22 -34.16 -2.39
CA LEU A 39 2.44 -32.96 -2.61
C LEU A 39 1.55 -32.65 -1.43
N GLY A 40 1.50 -31.38 -1.04
CA GLY A 40 0.57 -30.93 0.00
C GLY A 40 -0.88 -30.96 -0.47
N GLN A 41 -1.79 -30.97 0.49
CA GLN A 41 -3.24 -30.97 0.28
C GLN A 41 -3.88 -29.77 0.96
N ALA A 42 -4.94 -29.24 0.38
CA ALA A 42 -5.75 -28.19 0.97
C ALA A 42 -7.20 -28.31 0.50
N LYS A 43 -8.14 -27.84 1.31
CA LYS A 43 -9.55 -27.82 0.95
C LYS A 43 -9.82 -26.91 -0.26
N ARG A 44 -9.11 -25.80 -0.34
CA ARG A 44 -9.21 -24.86 -1.46
C ARG A 44 -7.90 -24.10 -1.65
N VAL A 45 -7.52 -23.92 -2.91
CA VAL A 45 -6.44 -23.01 -3.32
C VAL A 45 -7.03 -22.00 -4.28
N ARG A 46 -6.83 -20.71 -3.99
CA ARG A 46 -7.23 -19.61 -4.87
C ARG A 46 -5.96 -18.94 -5.41
N ILE A 47 -5.78 -18.96 -6.70
CA ILE A 47 -4.62 -18.40 -7.38
C ILE A 47 -5.09 -17.18 -8.16
N GLU A 48 -4.50 -16.04 -7.86
CA GLU A 48 -4.71 -14.76 -8.52
C GLU A 48 -3.37 -14.26 -9.08
N LYS A 49 -3.39 -13.17 -9.83
CA LYS A 49 -2.18 -12.61 -10.44
C LYS A 49 -1.09 -12.31 -9.42
N GLU A 50 -1.46 -11.70 -8.29
CA GLU A 50 -0.52 -11.21 -7.27
C GLU A 50 -0.46 -12.11 -6.02
N ASN A 51 -1.50 -12.95 -5.80
CA ASN A 51 -1.64 -13.69 -4.57
C ASN A 51 -2.07 -15.14 -4.81
N THR A 52 -1.55 -16.04 -3.98
CA THR A 52 -2.06 -17.41 -3.86
C THR A 52 -2.49 -17.64 -2.42
N THR A 53 -3.76 -17.97 -2.24
CA THR A 53 -4.35 -18.22 -0.92
C THR A 53 -4.63 -19.71 -0.74
N VAL A 54 -4.05 -20.30 0.29
CA VAL A 54 -4.31 -21.69 0.69
C VAL A 54 -5.26 -21.68 1.87
N ILE A 55 -6.39 -22.37 1.76
CA ILE A 55 -7.45 -22.43 2.78
C ILE A 55 -7.60 -23.86 3.27
N ASP A 56 -7.53 -24.05 4.58
CA ASP A 56 -7.63 -25.35 5.25
C ASP A 56 -6.62 -26.36 4.68
N GLY A 57 -5.33 -26.07 4.84
CA GLY A 57 -4.25 -27.02 4.52
C GLY A 57 -4.30 -28.26 5.41
N ALA A 58 -3.91 -29.40 4.87
CA ALA A 58 -3.95 -30.70 5.56
C ALA A 58 -2.75 -30.95 6.50
N GLY A 59 -1.92 -29.94 6.77
CA GLY A 59 -0.80 -30.04 7.69
C GLY A 59 -1.23 -30.33 9.12
N LYS A 60 -0.37 -31.02 9.86
CA LYS A 60 -0.64 -31.34 11.27
C LYS A 60 -0.52 -30.08 12.12
N THR A 61 -1.48 -29.88 13.03
CA THR A 61 -1.50 -28.73 13.93
C THR A 61 -0.22 -28.61 14.76
N GLU A 62 0.35 -29.73 15.19
CA GLU A 62 1.59 -29.78 15.96
C GLU A 62 2.78 -29.23 15.18
N ASP A 63 2.92 -29.63 13.91
CA ASP A 63 4.00 -29.16 13.03
C ASP A 63 3.86 -27.66 12.74
N ILE A 64 2.63 -27.18 12.52
CA ILE A 64 2.32 -25.77 12.34
C ILE A 64 2.68 -24.97 13.59
N GLN A 65 2.31 -25.43 14.78
CA GLN A 65 2.63 -24.76 16.05
C GLN A 65 4.15 -24.76 16.31
N GLY A 66 4.84 -25.87 16.02
CA GLY A 66 6.30 -25.94 16.08
C GLY A 66 6.96 -24.90 15.17
N ARG A 67 6.46 -24.73 13.93
CA ARG A 67 6.97 -23.74 13.00
C ARG A 67 6.71 -22.30 13.46
N ILE A 68 5.54 -22.03 14.01
CA ILE A 68 5.19 -20.75 14.63
C ILE A 68 6.16 -20.41 15.77
N ALA A 69 6.48 -21.37 16.64
CA ALA A 69 7.43 -21.17 17.72
C ALA A 69 8.83 -20.86 17.20
N GLN A 70 9.31 -21.55 16.17
CA GLN A 70 10.60 -21.27 15.53
C GLN A 70 10.66 -19.85 14.95
N ILE A 71 9.62 -19.41 14.24
CA ILE A 71 9.59 -18.06 13.66
C ILE A 71 9.59 -17.01 14.78
N ARG A 72 8.86 -17.20 15.86
CA ARG A 72 8.88 -16.29 17.02
C ARG A 72 10.27 -16.17 17.62
N GLN A 73 10.96 -17.27 17.79
CA GLN A 73 12.34 -17.25 18.28
C GLN A 73 13.26 -16.47 17.33
N GLN A 74 13.16 -16.67 16.01
CA GLN A 74 13.93 -15.92 15.03
C GLN A 74 13.64 -14.41 15.07
N ILE A 75 12.40 -14.00 15.37
CA ILE A 75 12.03 -12.59 15.53
C ILE A 75 12.75 -11.97 16.74
N GLU A 76 12.90 -12.72 17.83
CA GLU A 76 13.61 -12.26 19.03
C GLU A 76 15.12 -12.19 18.83
N GLU A 77 15.69 -13.12 18.08
CA GLU A 77 17.13 -13.23 17.86
C GLU A 77 17.67 -12.27 16.78
N THR A 78 16.81 -11.84 15.83
CA THR A 78 17.27 -10.98 14.73
C THR A 78 17.56 -9.55 15.17
N THR A 79 18.70 -9.03 14.73
CA THR A 79 19.12 -7.64 14.92
C THR A 79 18.73 -6.72 13.76
N SER A 80 18.27 -7.29 12.64
CA SER A 80 17.85 -6.57 11.44
C SER A 80 16.36 -6.26 11.50
N ASP A 81 15.99 -4.97 11.47
CA ASP A 81 14.60 -4.54 11.46
C ASP A 81 13.85 -5.03 10.21
N TYR A 82 14.55 -5.09 9.08
CA TYR A 82 13.98 -5.63 7.85
C TYR A 82 13.69 -7.13 7.93
N ASP A 83 14.61 -7.92 8.50
CA ASP A 83 14.37 -9.37 8.67
C ASP A 83 13.29 -9.62 9.71
N ARG A 84 13.23 -8.81 10.77
CA ARG A 84 12.15 -8.85 11.76
C ARG A 84 10.79 -8.64 11.13
N GLU A 85 10.65 -7.62 10.26
CA GLU A 85 9.43 -7.36 9.52
C GLU A 85 9.01 -8.57 8.65
N LYS A 86 9.95 -9.16 7.92
CA LYS A 86 9.68 -10.32 7.05
C LYS A 86 9.32 -11.59 7.83
N LEU A 87 9.92 -11.79 8.99
CA LEU A 87 9.54 -12.88 9.90
C LEU A 87 8.15 -12.67 10.50
N GLN A 88 7.80 -11.43 10.87
CA GLN A 88 6.46 -11.09 11.33
C GLN A 88 5.39 -11.32 10.25
N GLU A 89 5.66 -10.98 9.00
CA GLU A 89 4.77 -11.28 7.87
C GLU A 89 4.54 -12.80 7.73
N ARG A 90 5.59 -13.61 7.83
CA ARG A 90 5.48 -15.08 7.78
C ARG A 90 4.68 -15.63 8.95
N LEU A 91 4.95 -15.13 10.15
CA LEU A 91 4.22 -15.50 11.35
C LEU A 91 2.73 -15.21 11.22
N ALA A 92 2.37 -14.03 10.72
CA ALA A 92 0.98 -13.62 10.51
C ALA A 92 0.26 -14.53 9.51
N LYS A 93 0.94 -14.98 8.46
CA LYS A 93 0.37 -15.90 7.45
C LYS A 93 0.09 -17.29 8.01
N LEU A 94 0.94 -17.79 8.91
CA LEU A 94 0.78 -19.12 9.52
C LEU A 94 -0.17 -19.12 10.71
N ALA A 95 -0.07 -18.11 11.58
CA ALA A 95 -0.80 -18.06 12.84
C ALA A 95 -2.18 -17.40 12.75
N GLY A 96 -2.35 -16.47 11.79
CA GLY A 96 -3.52 -15.60 11.73
C GLY A 96 -4.72 -16.14 10.94
N GLY A 97 -4.55 -17.19 10.15
CA GLY A 97 -5.58 -17.65 9.23
C GLY A 97 -5.88 -16.67 8.09
N VAL A 98 -6.96 -16.93 7.35
CA VAL A 98 -7.40 -16.09 6.23
C VAL A 98 -8.80 -15.56 6.50
N ALA A 99 -8.94 -14.23 6.58
CA ALA A 99 -10.22 -13.57 6.60
C ALA A 99 -10.65 -13.20 5.17
N ILE A 100 -11.87 -13.57 4.79
CA ILE A 100 -12.42 -13.24 3.47
C ILE A 100 -13.53 -12.21 3.64
N ILE A 101 -13.26 -10.98 3.17
CA ILE A 101 -14.26 -9.93 3.12
C ILE A 101 -14.94 -9.97 1.74
N ARG A 102 -16.23 -10.30 1.72
CA ARG A 102 -17.01 -10.34 0.48
C ARG A 102 -17.68 -9.00 0.27
N VAL A 103 -17.41 -8.39 -0.89
CA VAL A 103 -17.95 -7.09 -1.28
C VAL A 103 -18.97 -7.32 -2.39
N GLY A 104 -20.12 -6.66 -2.29
CA GLY A 104 -21.19 -6.69 -3.29
C GLY A 104 -21.67 -5.28 -3.64
N GLY A 105 -22.43 -5.17 -4.73
CA GLY A 105 -23.04 -3.93 -5.22
C GLY A 105 -24.02 -4.21 -6.34
N SER A 106 -24.76 -3.18 -6.76
CA SER A 106 -25.76 -3.28 -7.81
C SER A 106 -25.17 -3.29 -9.21
N THR A 107 -23.97 -2.75 -9.38
CA THR A 107 -23.23 -2.69 -10.64
C THR A 107 -21.77 -3.13 -10.45
N GLU A 108 -21.13 -3.54 -11.53
CA GLU A 108 -19.71 -3.92 -11.52
C GLU A 108 -18.80 -2.76 -11.08
N ILE A 109 -19.13 -1.54 -11.50
CA ILE A 109 -18.38 -0.33 -11.13
C ILE A 109 -18.50 -0.08 -9.63
N GLU A 110 -19.68 -0.18 -9.05
CA GLU A 110 -19.91 -0.04 -7.62
C GLU A 110 -19.16 -1.11 -6.81
N VAL A 111 -19.18 -2.36 -7.26
CA VAL A 111 -18.43 -3.45 -6.62
C VAL A 111 -16.93 -3.17 -6.63
N LYS A 112 -16.40 -2.70 -7.76
CA LYS A 112 -14.97 -2.35 -7.88
C LYS A 112 -14.60 -1.21 -6.96
N GLU A 113 -15.35 -0.11 -6.97
CA GLU A 113 -15.11 1.05 -6.09
C GLU A 113 -15.16 0.64 -4.62
N ARG A 114 -16.14 -0.16 -4.23
CA ARG A 114 -16.27 -0.64 -2.85
C ARG A 114 -15.15 -1.59 -2.45
N LYS A 115 -14.69 -2.43 -3.39
CA LYS A 115 -13.52 -3.29 -3.18
C LYS A 115 -12.26 -2.45 -2.96
N ASP A 116 -12.02 -1.47 -3.82
CA ASP A 116 -10.84 -0.60 -3.72
C ASP A 116 -10.82 0.17 -2.39
N ARG A 117 -11.98 0.62 -1.92
CA ARG A 117 -12.15 1.28 -0.61
C ARG A 117 -11.86 0.34 0.57
N VAL A 118 -12.25 -0.93 0.49
CA VAL A 118 -11.93 -1.95 1.51
C VAL A 118 -10.44 -2.27 1.51
N ASP A 119 -9.83 -2.41 0.34
CA ASP A 119 -8.40 -2.65 0.20
C ASP A 119 -7.58 -1.48 0.79
N ASP A 120 -7.98 -0.25 0.52
CA ASP A 120 -7.36 0.96 1.08
C ASP A 120 -7.48 0.98 2.62
N ALA A 121 -8.66 0.74 3.15
CA ALA A 121 -8.89 0.66 4.59
C ALA A 121 -8.05 -0.45 5.27
N MET A 122 -7.86 -1.58 4.62
CA MET A 122 -7.02 -2.67 5.11
C MET A 122 -5.55 -2.24 5.17
N HIS A 123 -5.03 -1.61 4.12
CA HIS A 123 -3.65 -1.12 4.09
C HIS A 123 -3.42 0.00 5.11
N ALA A 124 -4.36 0.95 5.23
CA ALA A 124 -4.32 2.01 6.22
C ALA A 124 -4.32 1.45 7.66
N THR A 125 -5.17 0.46 7.93
CA THR A 125 -5.23 -0.20 9.25
C THR A 125 -3.91 -0.90 9.58
N ARG A 126 -3.30 -1.60 8.63
CA ARG A 126 -2.00 -2.25 8.81
C ARG A 126 -0.91 -1.24 9.12
N ALA A 127 -0.84 -0.15 8.35
CA ALA A 127 0.12 0.94 8.59
C ALA A 127 -0.09 1.60 9.97
N ALA A 128 -1.35 1.74 10.40
CA ALA A 128 -1.69 2.27 11.72
C ALA A 128 -1.26 1.36 12.87
N VAL A 129 -1.34 0.04 12.70
CA VAL A 129 -0.85 -0.94 13.69
C VAL A 129 0.67 -0.85 13.84
N GLU A 130 1.40 -0.56 12.77
CA GLU A 130 2.87 -0.50 12.78
C GLU A 130 3.42 0.76 13.46
N GLU A 131 2.88 1.95 13.17
CA GLU A 131 3.43 3.24 13.63
C GLU A 131 2.41 4.13 14.35
N GLY A 132 1.20 3.63 14.61
CA GLY A 132 0.14 4.41 15.23
C GLY A 132 -0.56 5.37 14.28
N VAL A 133 -1.33 6.28 14.86
CA VAL A 133 -2.16 7.25 14.13
C VAL A 133 -1.87 8.67 14.58
N VAL A 134 -2.14 9.63 13.71
CA VAL A 134 -2.06 11.07 13.94
C VAL A 134 -3.38 11.74 13.55
N ALA A 135 -3.55 13.00 13.91
CA ALA A 135 -4.67 13.81 13.45
C ALA A 135 -4.70 13.88 11.93
N GLY A 136 -5.82 13.54 11.32
CA GLY A 136 -6.03 13.53 9.88
C GLY A 136 -6.32 14.90 9.30
N GLY A 137 -6.77 14.91 8.05
CA GLY A 137 -7.13 16.16 7.36
C GLY A 137 -5.94 17.10 7.10
N GLY A 138 -4.72 16.58 7.08
CA GLY A 138 -3.50 17.36 6.92
C GLY A 138 -3.04 18.12 8.18
N ALA A 139 -3.78 18.00 9.30
CA ALA A 139 -3.46 18.72 10.54
C ALA A 139 -2.10 18.32 11.13
N ALA A 140 -1.76 17.02 11.09
CA ALA A 140 -0.48 16.55 11.62
C ALA A 140 0.73 17.19 10.93
N LEU A 141 0.73 17.29 9.59
CA LEU A 141 1.80 17.96 8.82
C LEU A 141 1.87 19.45 9.13
N LEU A 142 0.73 20.10 9.24
CA LEU A 142 0.63 21.52 9.56
C LEU A 142 1.27 21.83 10.93
N TYR A 143 1.01 21.01 11.94
CA TYR A 143 1.62 21.17 13.26
C TYR A 143 3.08 20.76 13.31
N ALA A 144 3.50 19.77 12.49
CA ALA A 144 4.90 19.40 12.32
C ALA A 144 5.76 20.55 11.74
N ALA A 145 5.15 21.47 10.96
CA ALA A 145 5.83 22.66 10.46
C ALA A 145 6.55 23.49 11.53
N ARG A 146 6.05 23.47 12.76
CA ARG A 146 6.65 24.22 13.89
C ARG A 146 8.06 23.74 14.23
N VAL A 147 8.39 22.48 13.99
CA VAL A 147 9.74 21.95 14.22
C VAL A 147 10.76 22.63 13.32
N LEU A 148 10.34 23.11 12.15
CA LEU A 148 11.22 23.80 11.20
C LEU A 148 11.71 25.16 11.72
N ASP A 149 10.97 25.79 12.66
CA ASP A 149 11.36 27.04 13.27
C ASP A 149 12.58 26.91 14.21
N ALA A 150 12.83 25.70 14.71
CA ALA A 150 13.98 25.41 15.56
C ALA A 150 15.27 25.08 14.78
N LEU A 151 15.20 24.96 13.45
CA LEU A 151 16.35 24.65 12.62
C LEU A 151 17.25 25.88 12.46
N ASN A 152 18.56 25.69 12.63
CA ASN A 152 19.55 26.72 12.43
C ASN A 152 20.26 26.52 11.08
N PRO A 153 19.85 27.21 10.02
CA PRO A 153 20.48 27.11 8.71
C PRO A 153 21.90 27.69 8.73
N ALA A 154 22.85 27.02 8.10
CA ALA A 154 24.23 27.46 8.02
C ALA A 154 24.43 28.66 7.07
N ASN A 155 23.50 28.86 6.14
CA ASN A 155 23.53 29.95 5.15
C ASN A 155 22.11 30.30 4.64
N GLY A 156 22.04 31.34 3.79
CA GLY A 156 20.79 31.84 3.23
C GLY A 156 20.05 30.84 2.35
N ASP A 157 20.77 30.01 1.60
CA ASP A 157 20.20 29.05 0.67
C ASP A 157 19.50 27.91 1.44
N GLN A 158 20.12 27.43 2.52
CA GLN A 158 19.48 26.47 3.42
C GLN A 158 18.20 27.03 4.06
N LYS A 159 18.23 28.32 4.45
CA LYS A 159 17.03 28.98 4.95
C LYS A 159 15.89 28.99 3.91
N VAL A 160 16.21 29.29 2.66
CA VAL A 160 15.22 29.24 1.57
C VAL A 160 14.65 27.82 1.41
N GLY A 161 15.49 26.80 1.48
CA GLY A 161 15.04 25.40 1.43
C GLY A 161 14.08 25.05 2.56
N ILE A 162 14.38 25.48 3.80
CA ILE A 162 13.49 25.30 4.96
C ILE A 162 12.15 26.03 4.72
N ASP A 163 12.18 27.26 4.21
CA ASP A 163 10.98 28.05 3.93
C ASP A 163 10.11 27.42 2.83
N ILE A 164 10.72 26.79 1.82
CA ILE A 164 10.00 26.03 0.78
C ILE A 164 9.24 24.86 1.42
N ILE A 165 9.92 24.03 2.20
CA ILE A 165 9.27 22.91 2.89
C ILE A 165 8.16 23.39 3.80
N LYS A 166 8.41 24.43 4.60
CA LYS A 166 7.42 25.01 5.51
C LYS A 166 6.14 25.47 4.80
N LYS A 167 6.26 26.01 3.60
CA LYS A 167 5.11 26.36 2.76
C LYS A 167 4.43 25.11 2.18
N ALA A 168 5.22 24.15 1.67
CA ALA A 168 4.70 22.98 0.99
C ALA A 168 3.83 22.09 1.90
N ILE A 169 4.24 21.89 3.15
CA ILE A 169 3.51 21.01 4.08
C ILE A 169 2.17 21.58 4.58
N LEU A 170 1.85 22.84 4.29
CA LEU A 170 0.53 23.43 4.55
C LEU A 170 -0.50 23.04 3.47
N TYR A 171 -0.03 22.64 2.27
CA TYR A 171 -0.91 22.36 1.13
C TYR A 171 -1.91 21.23 1.34
N PRO A 172 -1.58 20.08 1.98
CA PRO A 172 -2.56 19.02 2.19
C PRO A 172 -3.81 19.47 2.93
N ALA A 173 -3.66 20.17 4.05
CA ALA A 173 -4.80 20.71 4.81
C ALA A 173 -5.57 21.77 4.01
N ARG A 174 -4.85 22.64 3.32
CA ARG A 174 -5.43 23.66 2.45
C ARG A 174 -6.27 23.05 1.34
N GLN A 175 -5.72 22.07 0.62
CA GLN A 175 -6.38 21.44 -0.52
C GLN A 175 -7.63 20.66 -0.08
N ILE A 176 -7.60 19.99 1.08
CA ILE A 176 -8.78 19.32 1.63
C ILE A 176 -9.91 20.32 1.91
N ALA A 177 -9.59 21.47 2.49
CA ALA A 177 -10.57 22.52 2.72
C ALA A 177 -11.12 23.11 1.41
N GLU A 178 -10.27 23.37 0.42
CA GLU A 178 -10.66 23.86 -0.92
C GLU A 178 -11.55 22.87 -1.65
N ASN A 179 -11.27 21.58 -1.57
CA ASN A 179 -12.09 20.51 -2.14
C ASN A 179 -13.50 20.43 -1.51
N SER A 180 -13.65 20.88 -0.27
CA SER A 180 -14.96 21.00 0.40
C SER A 180 -15.71 22.29 0.08
N GLY A 181 -15.15 23.17 -0.77
CA GLY A 181 -15.74 24.45 -1.13
C GLY A 181 -15.46 25.60 -0.15
N THR A 182 -14.52 25.40 0.79
CA THR A 182 -14.15 26.42 1.79
C THR A 182 -12.79 27.04 1.43
N ASP A 183 -12.56 28.31 1.79
CA ASP A 183 -11.24 28.94 1.59
C ASP A 183 -10.18 28.26 2.47
N GLY A 184 -9.28 27.54 1.81
CA GLY A 184 -8.22 26.77 2.48
C GLY A 184 -7.23 27.65 3.23
N SER A 185 -7.02 28.90 2.80
CA SER A 185 -6.11 29.84 3.47
C SER A 185 -6.66 30.28 4.82
N ILE A 186 -7.97 30.51 4.91
CA ILE A 186 -8.66 30.86 6.16
C ILE A 186 -8.59 29.68 7.13
N ILE A 187 -8.86 28.46 6.64
CA ILE A 187 -8.82 27.26 7.48
C ILE A 187 -7.42 27.02 8.03
N VAL A 188 -6.39 27.03 7.16
CA VAL A 188 -4.99 26.86 7.59
C VAL A 188 -4.56 27.93 8.57
N GLY A 189 -4.94 29.20 8.36
CA GLY A 189 -4.65 30.30 9.29
C GLY A 189 -5.20 30.03 10.70
N LYS A 190 -6.47 29.63 10.78
CA LYS A 190 -7.09 29.29 12.08
C LYS A 190 -6.44 28.08 12.77
N LEU A 191 -6.02 27.08 12.00
CA LEU A 191 -5.32 25.91 12.55
C LEU A 191 -3.93 26.28 13.07
N LEU A 192 -3.21 27.15 12.40
CA LEU A 192 -1.88 27.62 12.85
C LEU A 192 -1.94 28.38 14.17
N ASP A 193 -3.04 29.08 14.47
CA ASP A 193 -3.26 29.79 15.73
C ASP A 193 -3.52 28.84 16.90
N SER A 194 -3.97 27.60 16.64
CA SER A 194 -4.24 26.62 17.68
C SER A 194 -2.95 26.02 18.23
N LYS A 195 -2.91 25.77 19.54
CA LYS A 195 -1.80 25.05 20.21
C LYS A 195 -2.08 23.55 20.38
N ASP A 196 -3.31 23.13 20.15
CA ASP A 196 -3.73 21.73 20.29
C ASP A 196 -3.35 20.95 19.03
N PRO A 197 -2.49 19.92 19.11
CA PRO A 197 -2.06 19.14 17.96
C PRO A 197 -3.19 18.26 17.37
N ASN A 198 -4.27 18.05 18.11
CA ASN A 198 -5.41 17.26 17.66
C ASN A 198 -6.52 18.11 17.01
N TYR A 199 -6.41 19.43 17.10
CA TYR A 199 -7.39 20.34 16.53
C TYR A 199 -7.26 20.39 15.02
N GLY A 200 -8.37 20.21 14.31
CA GLY A 200 -8.39 20.18 12.85
C GLY A 200 -9.74 20.65 12.29
N TYR A 201 -9.87 20.56 10.97
CA TYR A 201 -11.07 20.93 10.24
C TYR A 201 -11.75 19.68 9.66
N ASP A 202 -12.96 19.39 10.12
CA ASP A 202 -13.84 18.37 9.53
C ASP A 202 -14.49 18.94 8.26
N ALA A 203 -13.90 18.61 7.11
CA ALA A 203 -14.35 19.11 5.81
C ALA A 203 -15.74 18.59 5.42
N GLN A 204 -16.19 17.46 5.99
CA GLN A 204 -17.51 16.91 5.73
C GLN A 204 -18.62 17.73 6.41
N LYS A 205 -18.35 18.16 7.66
CA LYS A 205 -19.32 18.93 8.44
C LYS A 205 -19.12 20.44 8.35
N GLY A 206 -17.97 20.90 7.87
CA GLY A 206 -17.63 22.31 7.80
C GLY A 206 -17.28 22.92 9.16
N GLU A 207 -16.80 22.14 10.13
CA GLU A 207 -16.55 22.57 11.50
C GLU A 207 -15.14 22.26 11.99
N PHE A 208 -14.67 23.00 12.98
CA PHE A 208 -13.41 22.72 13.66
C PHE A 208 -13.65 21.79 14.84
N THR A 209 -12.82 20.76 14.98
CA THR A 209 -13.02 19.73 16.00
C THR A 209 -11.70 19.08 16.42
N ASP A 210 -11.74 18.28 17.50
CA ASP A 210 -10.68 17.33 17.83
C ASP A 210 -10.75 16.15 16.85
N MET A 211 -9.75 16.05 15.95
CA MET A 211 -9.72 15.08 14.89
C MET A 211 -9.63 13.64 15.38
N ILE A 212 -8.89 13.41 16.46
CA ILE A 212 -8.78 12.07 17.06
C ILE A 212 -10.12 11.60 17.62
N ARG A 213 -10.81 12.46 18.38
CA ARG A 213 -12.13 12.15 18.94
C ARG A 213 -13.20 12.01 17.87
N ALA A 214 -13.10 12.78 16.79
CA ALA A 214 -14.00 12.70 15.65
C ALA A 214 -13.75 11.45 14.77
N GLY A 215 -12.67 10.70 15.00
CA GLY A 215 -12.28 9.54 14.18
C GLY A 215 -11.69 9.93 12.83
N ILE A 216 -11.27 11.18 12.67
CA ILE A 216 -10.59 11.68 11.47
C ILE A 216 -9.08 11.55 11.71
N ILE A 217 -8.54 10.39 11.34
CA ILE A 217 -7.19 9.98 11.67
C ILE A 217 -6.46 9.49 10.42
N ASP A 218 -5.15 9.71 10.39
CA ASP A 218 -4.26 9.19 9.36
C ASP A 218 -3.22 8.25 9.98
N PRO A 219 -2.82 7.16 9.29
CA PRO A 219 -1.70 6.34 9.73
C PRO A 219 -0.40 7.15 9.69
N THR A 220 0.34 7.17 10.80
CA THR A 220 1.61 7.92 10.90
C THR A 220 2.60 7.50 9.82
N LYS A 221 2.71 6.19 9.56
CA LYS A 221 3.58 5.63 8.52
C LYS A 221 3.30 6.22 7.15
N VAL A 222 2.02 6.34 6.76
CA VAL A 222 1.61 6.89 5.46
C VAL A 222 2.00 8.36 5.33
N VAL A 223 1.69 9.17 6.34
CA VAL A 223 2.02 10.61 6.34
C VAL A 223 3.53 10.84 6.28
N ARG A 224 4.29 10.07 7.05
CA ARG A 224 5.75 10.14 7.10
C ARG A 224 6.38 9.76 5.76
N HIS A 225 5.98 8.63 5.17
CA HIS A 225 6.50 8.19 3.86
C HIS A 225 6.13 9.17 2.76
N ALA A 226 4.88 9.67 2.72
CA ALA A 226 4.46 10.65 1.73
C ALA A 226 5.35 11.90 1.74
N LEU A 227 5.66 12.43 2.93
CA LEU A 227 6.55 13.57 3.07
C LEU A 227 8.00 13.24 2.65
N GLN A 228 8.51 12.10 3.07
CA GLN A 228 9.88 11.64 2.79
C GLN A 228 10.09 11.42 1.30
N ASP A 229 9.17 10.72 0.64
CA ASP A 229 9.26 10.40 -0.78
C ASP A 229 9.08 11.66 -1.64
N ALA A 230 8.15 12.55 -1.27
CA ALA A 230 7.98 13.84 -1.94
C ALA A 230 9.24 14.71 -1.85
N ALA A 231 9.87 14.77 -0.66
CA ALA A 231 11.09 15.51 -0.46
C ALA A 231 12.27 14.90 -1.26
N SER A 232 12.36 13.57 -1.33
CA SER A 232 13.37 12.86 -2.12
C SER A 232 13.27 13.17 -3.61
N ILE A 233 12.06 13.06 -4.18
CA ILE A 233 11.83 13.35 -5.59
C ILE A 233 12.04 14.84 -5.90
N ALA A 234 11.54 15.75 -5.06
CA ALA A 234 11.77 17.18 -5.22
C ALA A 234 13.27 17.52 -5.17
N GLY A 235 14.02 16.91 -4.24
CA GLY A 235 15.47 17.08 -4.14
C GLY A 235 16.20 16.63 -5.42
N LEU A 236 15.80 15.49 -6.00
CA LEU A 236 16.34 15.02 -7.27
C LEU A 236 16.02 16.00 -8.41
N LEU A 237 14.77 16.49 -8.49
CA LEU A 237 14.35 17.41 -9.55
C LEU A 237 15.12 18.73 -9.51
N ILE A 238 15.32 19.32 -8.35
CA ILE A 238 16.03 20.62 -8.24
C ILE A 238 17.54 20.51 -8.47
N THR A 239 18.11 19.29 -8.43
CA THR A 239 19.54 19.03 -8.69
C THR A 239 19.81 18.57 -10.12
N THR A 240 18.77 18.36 -10.95
CA THR A 240 18.92 17.99 -12.36
C THR A 240 18.95 19.20 -13.27
N GLU A 241 19.86 19.20 -14.26
CA GLU A 241 19.95 20.25 -15.27
C GLU A 241 19.08 19.95 -16.50
N ALA A 242 18.77 18.68 -16.77
CA ALA A 242 17.98 18.26 -17.92
C ALA A 242 17.11 17.06 -17.58
N MET A 243 15.92 17.01 -18.16
CA MET A 243 15.02 15.88 -18.13
C MET A 243 14.81 15.36 -19.56
N VAL A 244 15.03 14.05 -19.74
CA VAL A 244 14.74 13.38 -21.02
C VAL A 244 13.45 12.59 -20.85
N ALA A 245 12.45 12.93 -21.65
CA ALA A 245 11.16 12.25 -21.65
C ALA A 245 10.75 11.86 -23.06
N GLU A 246 9.99 10.79 -23.18
CA GLU A 246 9.39 10.39 -24.45
C GLU A 246 8.40 11.45 -24.92
N ARG A 247 8.47 11.79 -26.21
CA ARG A 247 7.49 12.69 -26.81
C ARG A 247 6.16 11.94 -26.94
N PRO A 248 5.05 12.50 -26.47
CA PRO A 248 3.75 11.88 -26.68
C PRO A 248 3.51 11.61 -28.17
N GLU A 249 3.27 10.36 -28.53
CA GLU A 249 2.89 10.05 -29.91
C GLU A 249 1.55 10.72 -30.23
N PRO A 250 1.39 11.36 -31.41
CA PRO A 250 0.10 11.84 -31.86
C PRO A 250 -0.87 10.64 -31.89
N LYS A 251 -1.98 10.73 -31.18
CA LYS A 251 -3.05 9.73 -31.29
C LYS A 251 -3.40 9.60 -32.77
N GLY A 252 -3.02 8.48 -33.39
CA GLY A 252 -3.45 8.17 -34.75
C GLY A 252 -4.98 8.27 -34.86
N PRO A 253 -5.51 8.61 -36.04
CA PRO A 253 -6.95 8.61 -36.23
C PRO A 253 -7.52 7.27 -35.77
N PRO A 254 -8.70 7.26 -35.10
CA PRO A 254 -9.32 6.04 -34.64
C PRO A 254 -9.41 5.06 -35.82
N ALA A 255 -8.94 3.82 -35.60
CA ALA A 255 -9.03 2.77 -36.61
C ALA A 255 -10.47 2.68 -37.07
N MET A 256 -10.71 2.93 -38.37
CA MET A 256 -12.02 2.70 -38.96
C MET A 256 -12.40 1.23 -38.72
N PRO A 257 -13.63 0.96 -38.27
CA PRO A 257 -14.07 -0.43 -38.18
C PRO A 257 -13.96 -1.06 -39.59
N PRO A 258 -13.52 -2.32 -39.70
CA PRO A 258 -13.39 -3.00 -40.96
C PRO A 258 -14.76 -2.93 -41.67
N GLY A 259 -14.80 -2.23 -42.81
CA GLY A 259 -15.99 -1.96 -43.58
C GLY A 259 -16.64 -3.28 -43.96
N GLY A 260 -17.91 -3.45 -43.57
CA GLY A 260 -18.75 -4.51 -44.03
C GLY A 260 -18.82 -4.44 -45.57
N GLY A 261 -18.34 -5.49 -46.21
CA GLY A 261 -18.38 -5.64 -47.65
C GLY A 261 -19.82 -5.52 -48.14
N MET A 262 -20.06 -4.50 -48.93
CA MET A 262 -21.33 -4.30 -49.64
C MET A 262 -21.43 -5.39 -50.70
N GLY A 263 -22.29 -6.37 -50.45
CA GLY A 263 -22.60 -7.45 -51.39
C GLY A 263 -23.08 -6.89 -52.73
N GLY A 264 -22.38 -7.32 -53.79
CA GLY A 264 -22.70 -6.95 -55.14
C GLY A 264 -24.12 -7.36 -55.53
N MET A 265 -24.88 -6.41 -56.05
CA MET A 265 -26.16 -6.59 -56.69
C MET A 265 -25.89 -7.18 -58.08
N GLY A 266 -26.16 -8.48 -58.24
CA GLY A 266 -26.10 -9.19 -59.52
C GLY A 266 -27.09 -8.63 -60.50
N GLY A 267 -26.61 -8.28 -61.69
CA GLY A 267 -27.41 -7.78 -62.79
C GLY A 267 -28.43 -8.82 -63.32
N MET A 268 -29.59 -8.34 -63.59
CA MET A 268 -30.54 -8.99 -64.49
C MET A 268 -30.09 -8.73 -65.91
N ASP A 269 -29.86 -9.81 -66.67
CA ASP A 269 -29.95 -9.82 -68.11
C ASP A 269 -31.03 -10.80 -68.55
N PHE A 270 -31.70 -10.43 -69.62
CA PHE A 270 -32.84 -11.01 -70.23
C PHE A 270 -32.79 -12.49 -70.64
#